data_4c76b127381f24432ebd3b1af96ff0c8
#
_entry.id   4c76b127381f24432ebd3b1af96ff0c8
#
_cell.length_a   1.000
_cell.length_b   1.000
_cell.length_c   1.000
_cell.angle_alpha   90.00
_cell.angle_beta   90.00
_cell.angle_gamma   90.00
#
_symmetry.space_group_name_H-M   'P 1'
#
loop_
_entity.id
_entity.type
_entity.pdbx_description
1 polymer ?
#
loop_
_entity_poly.entity_id
_entity_poly.type
_entity_poly.pdbx_seq_one_letter_code
_entity_poly.pdbx_strand_id
1 'polypeptide(L)'
;YIQLQQKNYMLDFNDIIYFTIYIMSHYEDALSSWQQKMNYIMVDEVQDCSGSDWQIINYLEGYYGNLFIVGDPDQCIYEWRGAIPDSFIRFKTDGDIILNQNYRSTPNILDVANSIIEHNQNRIPKDLFTKSPKEKIVLHYHGKSEIEEAEWVAKQIEIIAKNGFDYNSFAILYRASYISRNIEQALMHKQIKYVIWGGIRFFERREIKDILAYFRLIANKRDDIAFQRIINTPSRKFGKVSLDKLQKMAEAENATLYDTLCKYKKFFDKPSIINFIRIIDEFTEKSKYTRVSDLFDQVFKETGLEEMYRTESDNERLENISELKHSIIEYERMNAEEEDINLNTYLQDIALYTNADYKNDGDTVKLMTIHQSKGLEFPFVFVCGLSEGIFPSHRTIRERRKRGEEEERRLMYVAVTRAEKGLFLTESEGYNSEKNSNKFPSRFLHEIKDGLVEIKGDLTKEQLNTLFTLICRHEIL
;
A
#
# COMPACT_ATOMS: atom_id res chain seq x y z
N TYR A 1 18.86 -20.78 -10.92
CA TYR A 1 18.62 -19.43 -11.45
C TYR A 1 19.69 -19.08 -12.50
N ILE A 2 20.98 -18.98 -12.14
CA ILE A 2 22.10 -18.61 -13.03
C ILE A 2 22.19 -19.48 -14.31
N GLN A 3 21.98 -20.81 -14.19
CA GLN A 3 21.98 -21.70 -15.37
C GLN A 3 20.84 -21.36 -16.36
N LEU A 4 19.68 -20.92 -15.88
CA LEU A 4 18.58 -20.48 -16.71
C LEU A 4 18.88 -19.15 -17.41
N GLN A 5 19.51 -18.22 -16.70
CA GLN A 5 19.95 -16.95 -17.28
C GLN A 5 20.97 -17.17 -18.40
N GLN A 6 21.99 -17.99 -18.16
CA GLN A 6 23.01 -18.36 -19.17
C GLN A 6 22.36 -19.05 -20.38
N LYS A 7 21.45 -19.99 -20.14
CA LYS A 7 20.76 -20.71 -21.22
C LYS A 7 19.91 -19.81 -22.11
N ASN A 8 19.30 -18.77 -21.51
CA ASN A 8 18.37 -17.88 -22.22
C ASN A 8 19.01 -16.53 -22.59
N TYR A 9 20.30 -16.31 -22.30
CA TYR A 9 21.01 -15.05 -22.50
C TYR A 9 20.27 -13.86 -21.88
N MET A 10 19.78 -14.03 -20.64
CA MET A 10 19.00 -13.03 -19.91
C MET A 10 19.76 -12.54 -18.68
N LEU A 11 19.62 -11.25 -18.37
CA LEU A 11 20.08 -10.61 -17.14
C LEU A 11 18.87 -10.00 -16.43
N ASP A 12 18.90 -9.99 -15.11
CA ASP A 12 17.98 -9.17 -14.34
C ASP A 12 18.57 -7.78 -14.04
N PHE A 13 17.80 -6.90 -13.42
CA PHE A 13 18.25 -5.54 -13.10
C PHE A 13 19.44 -5.54 -12.13
N ASN A 14 19.48 -6.46 -11.18
CA ASN A 14 20.59 -6.56 -10.23
C ASN A 14 21.88 -7.02 -10.93
N ASP A 15 21.76 -7.94 -11.89
CA ASP A 15 22.90 -8.40 -12.69
C ASP A 15 23.50 -7.25 -13.49
N ILE A 16 22.68 -6.36 -14.05
CA ILE A 16 23.16 -5.21 -14.84
C ILE A 16 24.04 -4.32 -13.95
N ILE A 17 23.60 -4.01 -12.75
CA ILE A 17 24.35 -3.21 -11.79
C ILE A 17 25.63 -3.95 -11.36
N TYR A 18 25.50 -5.22 -10.99
CA TYR A 18 26.61 -6.04 -10.55
C TYR A 18 27.70 -6.17 -11.63
N PHE A 19 27.32 -6.52 -12.86
CA PHE A 19 28.29 -6.65 -13.95
C PHE A 19 28.90 -5.31 -14.36
N THR A 20 28.16 -4.21 -14.24
CA THR A 20 28.73 -2.87 -14.45
C THR A 20 29.85 -2.61 -13.46
N ILE A 21 29.62 -2.85 -12.17
CA ILE A 21 30.64 -2.70 -11.12
C ILE A 21 31.80 -3.65 -11.36
N TYR A 22 31.52 -4.92 -11.72
CA TYR A 22 32.53 -5.90 -12.00
C TYR A 22 33.42 -5.49 -13.16
N ILE A 23 32.85 -5.02 -14.27
CA ILE A 23 33.60 -4.54 -15.44
C ILE A 23 34.46 -3.33 -15.06
N MET A 24 33.89 -2.35 -14.36
CA MET A 24 34.63 -1.14 -13.96
C MET A 24 35.78 -1.45 -12.98
N SER A 25 35.63 -2.47 -12.15
CA SER A 25 36.69 -2.86 -11.18
C SER A 25 37.75 -3.75 -11.71
N HIS A 26 37.55 -4.50 -12.81
CA HIS A 26 38.48 -5.50 -13.32
C HIS A 26 39.05 -5.17 -14.70
N TYR A 27 38.45 -4.27 -15.45
CA TYR A 27 38.86 -3.93 -16.80
C TYR A 27 39.18 -2.44 -16.91
N GLU A 28 40.44 -2.09 -16.70
CA GLU A 28 40.94 -0.71 -16.67
C GLU A 28 40.67 0.04 -18.00
N ASP A 29 40.83 -0.63 -19.13
CA ASP A 29 40.54 -0.06 -20.45
C ASP A 29 39.09 0.32 -20.61
N ALA A 30 38.17 -0.50 -20.10
CA ALA A 30 36.74 -0.22 -20.13
C ALA A 30 36.41 0.99 -19.24
N LEU A 31 36.93 1.00 -18.01
CA LEU A 31 36.74 2.12 -17.07
C LEU A 31 37.28 3.43 -17.66
N SER A 32 38.54 3.44 -18.11
CA SER A 32 39.19 4.62 -18.71
C SER A 32 38.41 5.15 -19.91
N SER A 33 37.89 4.25 -20.77
CA SER A 33 37.10 4.63 -21.93
C SER A 33 35.81 5.33 -21.55
N TRP A 34 35.13 4.91 -20.46
CA TRP A 34 33.93 5.58 -19.97
C TRP A 34 34.24 6.89 -19.25
N GLN A 35 35.27 6.93 -18.41
CA GLN A 35 35.71 8.12 -17.71
C GLN A 35 36.07 9.25 -18.67
N GLN A 36 36.81 8.96 -19.74
CA GLN A 36 37.18 9.96 -20.74
C GLN A 36 36.00 10.54 -21.53
N LYS A 37 34.88 9.81 -21.62
CA LYS A 37 33.65 10.28 -22.27
C LYS A 37 32.80 11.17 -21.38
N MET A 38 32.95 11.06 -20.05
CA MET A 38 32.10 11.72 -19.05
C MET A 38 32.81 12.91 -18.43
N ASN A 39 32.94 14.01 -19.19
CA ASN A 39 33.55 15.25 -18.69
C ASN A 39 32.80 15.89 -17.54
N TYR A 40 31.50 15.73 -17.48
CA TYR A 40 30.61 16.20 -16.42
C TYR A 40 29.62 15.11 -16.09
N ILE A 41 29.42 14.85 -14.81
CA ILE A 41 28.46 13.88 -14.30
C ILE A 41 27.45 14.64 -13.46
N MET A 42 26.16 14.47 -13.77
CA MET A 42 25.06 15.04 -13.00
C MET A 42 24.19 13.90 -12.48
N VAL A 43 23.96 13.86 -11.17
CA VAL A 43 23.13 12.87 -10.51
C VAL A 43 21.97 13.57 -9.84
N ASP A 44 20.76 13.27 -10.29
CA ASP A 44 19.52 13.76 -9.71
C ASP A 44 18.95 12.72 -8.73
N GLU A 45 18.12 13.16 -7.78
CA GLU A 45 17.51 12.32 -6.75
C GLU A 45 18.55 11.47 -5.97
N VAL A 46 19.73 12.03 -5.74
CA VAL A 46 20.89 11.30 -5.19
C VAL A 46 20.64 10.68 -3.82
N GLN A 47 19.67 11.18 -3.04
CA GLN A 47 19.26 10.61 -1.76
C GLN A 47 18.69 9.20 -1.88
N ASP A 48 18.25 8.79 -3.07
CA ASP A 48 17.70 7.46 -3.33
C ASP A 48 18.75 6.46 -3.85
N CYS A 49 19.99 6.92 -4.06
CA CYS A 49 21.08 6.07 -4.53
C CYS A 49 21.47 5.03 -3.47
N SER A 50 21.56 3.77 -3.91
CA SER A 50 22.10 2.65 -3.13
C SER A 50 23.63 2.71 -3.04
N GLY A 51 24.21 1.85 -2.20
CA GLY A 51 25.67 1.71 -2.15
C GLY A 51 26.31 1.31 -3.48
N SER A 52 25.60 0.52 -4.29
CA SER A 52 26.02 0.12 -5.62
C SER A 52 26.00 1.29 -6.62
N ASP A 53 24.98 2.14 -6.55
CA ASP A 53 24.89 3.34 -7.38
C ASP A 53 26.02 4.32 -7.05
N TRP A 54 26.29 4.55 -5.75
CA TRP A 54 27.40 5.36 -5.31
C TRP A 54 28.76 4.79 -5.78
N GLN A 55 28.91 3.47 -5.80
CA GLN A 55 30.13 2.85 -6.30
C GLN A 55 30.34 3.10 -7.79
N ILE A 56 29.28 3.03 -8.60
CA ILE A 56 29.33 3.37 -10.04
C ILE A 56 29.69 4.83 -10.24
N ILE A 57 29.05 5.74 -9.47
CA ILE A 57 29.32 7.18 -9.53
C ILE A 57 30.80 7.45 -9.25
N ASN A 58 31.35 6.87 -8.17
CA ASN A 58 32.75 7.02 -7.79
C ASN A 58 33.73 6.49 -8.86
N TYR A 59 33.41 5.37 -9.52
CA TYR A 59 34.23 4.89 -10.64
C TYR A 59 34.24 5.89 -11.80
N LEU A 60 33.08 6.44 -12.15
CA LEU A 60 32.95 7.30 -13.32
C LEU A 60 33.58 8.67 -13.10
N GLU A 61 33.48 9.24 -11.90
CA GLU A 61 34.03 10.57 -11.59
C GLU A 61 35.56 10.61 -11.54
N GLY A 62 36.21 9.43 -11.32
CA GLY A 62 37.61 9.31 -10.94
C GLY A 62 38.64 9.92 -11.91
N TYR A 63 38.24 10.38 -13.09
CA TYR A 63 39.17 10.98 -14.07
C TYR A 63 39.11 12.51 -14.07
N TYR A 64 37.89 13.11 -14.19
CA TYR A 64 37.74 14.57 -14.26
C TYR A 64 37.36 15.19 -12.92
N GLY A 65 36.72 14.45 -12.04
CA GLY A 65 36.22 14.95 -10.76
C GLY A 65 35.07 15.99 -10.88
N ASN A 66 34.46 16.13 -12.05
CA ASN A 66 33.39 17.07 -12.29
C ASN A 66 32.03 16.44 -11.97
N LEU A 67 31.73 16.26 -10.69
CA LEU A 67 30.50 15.68 -10.21
C LEU A 67 29.58 16.76 -9.63
N PHE A 68 28.34 16.82 -10.14
CA PHE A 68 27.26 17.65 -9.63
C PHE A 68 26.11 16.75 -9.18
N ILE A 69 25.78 16.82 -7.90
CA ILE A 69 24.70 16.01 -7.32
C ILE A 69 23.56 16.90 -6.85
N VAL A 70 22.33 16.45 -7.09
CA VAL A 70 21.11 17.13 -6.67
C VAL A 70 20.24 16.15 -5.90
N GLY A 71 19.63 16.61 -4.81
CA GLY A 71 18.73 15.77 -4.03
C GLY A 71 18.19 16.47 -2.80
N ASP A 72 17.29 15.79 -2.13
CA ASP A 72 16.69 16.20 -0.87
C ASP A 72 16.70 15.04 0.13
N PRO A 73 17.58 15.05 1.16
CA PRO A 73 17.63 13.97 2.14
C PRO A 73 16.31 13.78 2.89
N ASP A 74 15.52 14.86 3.04
CA ASP A 74 14.19 14.81 3.67
C ASP A 74 13.15 14.07 2.81
N GLN A 75 13.47 13.77 1.53
CA GLN A 75 12.65 12.96 0.63
C GLN A 75 13.20 11.55 0.39
N CYS A 76 14.21 11.11 1.15
CA CYS A 76 14.70 9.74 1.10
C CYS A 76 13.70 8.79 1.76
N ILE A 77 12.94 8.05 0.95
CA ILE A 77 11.90 7.10 1.38
C ILE A 77 12.15 5.68 0.84
N TYR A 78 13.36 5.39 0.35
CA TYR A 78 13.75 4.10 -0.23
C TYR A 78 14.93 3.45 0.49
N GLU A 79 15.13 3.75 1.81
CA GLU A 79 16.17 3.08 2.60
C GLU A 79 15.97 1.56 2.65
N TRP A 80 14.72 1.09 2.61
CA TRP A 80 14.38 -0.33 2.54
C TRP A 80 14.81 -1.00 1.23
N ARG A 81 15.09 -0.22 0.16
CA ARG A 81 15.68 -0.68 -1.10
C ARG A 81 17.21 -0.52 -1.14
N GLY A 82 17.81 -0.04 -0.05
CA GLY A 82 19.25 0.15 0.06
C GLY A 82 19.75 1.56 -0.21
N ALA A 83 18.86 2.56 -0.29
CA ALA A 83 19.26 3.96 -0.35
C ALA A 83 20.03 4.36 0.91
N ILE A 84 21.07 5.19 0.75
CA ILE A 84 21.97 5.59 1.84
C ILE A 84 21.99 7.12 1.93
N PRO A 85 21.03 7.76 2.62
CA PRO A 85 20.96 9.21 2.74
C PRO A 85 22.22 9.80 3.41
N ASP A 86 22.86 9.06 4.31
CA ASP A 86 24.12 9.45 4.95
C ASP A 86 25.23 9.76 3.93
N SER A 87 25.28 9.03 2.80
CA SER A 87 26.28 9.26 1.77
C SER A 87 26.12 10.63 1.12
N PHE A 88 24.89 11.08 0.95
CA PHE A 88 24.59 12.43 0.44
C PHE A 88 24.83 13.51 1.52
N ILE A 89 24.31 13.31 2.73
CA ILE A 89 24.41 14.29 3.81
C ILE A 89 25.88 14.59 4.18
N ARG A 90 26.75 13.58 4.08
CA ARG A 90 28.18 13.69 4.43
C ARG A 90 29.10 13.87 3.22
N PHE A 91 28.53 14.00 2.02
CA PHE A 91 29.30 14.19 0.82
C PHE A 91 30.12 15.49 0.92
N LYS A 92 31.41 15.41 0.59
CA LYS A 92 32.30 16.57 0.58
C LYS A 92 32.23 17.24 -0.79
N THR A 93 31.90 18.51 -0.79
CA THR A 93 31.76 19.31 -2.01
C THR A 93 32.69 20.50 -1.99
N ASP A 94 32.96 21.06 -3.17
CA ASP A 94 33.66 22.36 -3.33
C ASP A 94 32.71 23.53 -3.12
N GLY A 95 31.39 23.28 -3.14
CA GLY A 95 30.37 24.29 -2.88
C GLY A 95 28.97 23.71 -2.81
N ASP A 96 28.16 24.22 -1.88
CA ASP A 96 26.78 23.82 -1.65
C ASP A 96 25.80 24.93 -2.00
N ILE A 97 24.72 24.57 -2.67
CA ILE A 97 23.62 25.48 -2.97
C ILE A 97 22.34 24.88 -2.39
N ILE A 98 21.69 25.59 -1.48
CA ILE A 98 20.40 25.16 -0.91
C ILE A 98 19.27 25.87 -1.65
N LEU A 99 18.40 25.07 -2.33
CA LEU A 99 17.20 25.55 -2.99
C LEU A 99 16.01 25.40 -2.04
N ASN A 100 15.71 26.43 -1.26
CA ASN A 100 14.66 26.40 -0.24
C ASN A 100 13.38 27.15 -0.67
N GLN A 101 13.36 27.84 -1.82
CA GLN A 101 12.14 28.42 -2.36
C GLN A 101 11.31 27.34 -3.06
N ASN A 102 10.10 27.08 -2.52
CA ASN A 102 9.11 26.18 -3.09
C ASN A 102 8.16 26.96 -4.02
N TYR A 103 7.81 26.35 -5.15
CA TYR A 103 6.92 26.93 -6.17
C TYR A 103 5.60 26.15 -6.32
N ARG A 104 5.45 25.04 -5.59
CA ARG A 104 4.31 24.13 -5.65
C ARG A 104 3.23 24.50 -4.63
N SER A 105 3.59 24.51 -3.38
CA SER A 105 2.65 24.53 -2.26
C SER A 105 2.40 25.94 -1.72
N THR A 106 1.22 26.10 -1.08
CA THR A 106 0.92 27.32 -0.30
C THR A 106 1.75 27.38 0.99
N PRO A 107 1.92 28.56 1.60
CA PRO A 107 2.67 28.73 2.84
C PRO A 107 2.19 27.82 3.98
N ASN A 108 0.86 27.67 4.14
CA ASN A 108 0.28 26.85 5.21
C ASN A 108 0.69 25.37 5.11
N ILE A 109 0.77 24.84 3.90
CA ILE A 109 1.21 23.45 3.65
C ILE A 109 2.70 23.31 3.99
N LEU A 110 3.52 24.28 3.60
CA LEU A 110 4.95 24.28 3.90
C LEU A 110 5.24 24.44 5.40
N ASP A 111 4.46 25.27 6.09
CA ASP A 111 4.57 25.42 7.55
C ASP A 111 4.32 24.06 8.26
N VAL A 112 3.34 23.29 7.81
CA VAL A 112 3.08 21.92 8.30
C VAL A 112 4.25 20.98 7.96
N ALA A 113 4.72 21.00 6.70
CA ALA A 113 5.83 20.16 6.27
C ALA A 113 7.11 20.44 7.06
N ASN A 114 7.46 21.71 7.24
CA ASN A 114 8.63 22.14 8.00
C ASN A 114 8.50 21.70 9.47
N SER A 115 7.31 21.87 10.09
CA SER A 115 7.12 21.51 11.51
C SER A 115 7.26 20.01 11.76
N ILE A 116 6.86 19.16 10.81
CA ILE A 116 7.03 17.70 10.93
C ILE A 116 8.50 17.34 10.77
N ILE A 117 9.14 17.80 9.69
CA ILE A 117 10.48 17.32 9.33
C ILE A 117 11.59 17.85 10.25
N GLU A 118 11.38 18.95 10.96
CA GLU A 118 12.35 19.49 11.92
C GLU A 118 12.69 18.52 13.06
N HIS A 119 11.81 17.53 13.35
CA HIS A 119 12.04 16.51 14.36
C HIS A 119 13.07 15.44 13.94
N ASN A 120 13.43 15.35 12.66
CA ASN A 120 14.50 14.48 12.20
C ASN A 120 15.86 15.08 12.52
N GLN A 121 16.79 14.26 13.01
CA GLN A 121 18.16 14.68 13.35
C GLN A 121 19.13 14.48 12.17
N ASN A 122 18.93 13.42 11.37
CA ASN A 122 19.80 13.10 10.24
C ASN A 122 19.29 13.78 8.95
N ARG A 123 19.57 15.09 8.82
CA ARG A 123 19.12 15.92 7.69
C ARG A 123 20.08 17.09 7.41
N ILE A 124 19.93 17.69 6.24
CA ILE A 124 20.50 19.02 5.94
C ILE A 124 19.46 20.05 6.36
N PRO A 125 19.72 20.88 7.39
CA PRO A 125 18.74 21.86 7.87
C PRO A 125 18.36 22.86 6.77
N LYS A 126 17.07 22.97 6.50
CA LYS A 126 16.49 23.95 5.59
C LYS A 126 15.04 24.20 5.97
N ASP A 127 14.56 25.40 5.72
CA ASP A 127 13.15 25.75 5.85
C ASP A 127 12.60 26.12 4.47
N LEU A 128 11.63 25.36 4.01
CA LEU A 128 10.95 25.68 2.77
C LEU A 128 10.08 26.91 2.94
N PHE A 129 10.13 27.82 1.97
CA PHE A 129 9.26 28.98 1.91
C PHE A 129 8.71 29.17 0.49
N THR A 130 7.61 29.89 0.36
CA THR A 130 7.02 30.23 -0.93
C THR A 130 6.59 31.69 -0.96
N LYS A 131 6.49 32.25 -2.17
CA LYS A 131 5.89 33.56 -2.43
C LYS A 131 4.42 33.46 -2.84
N SER A 132 3.85 32.28 -2.89
CA SER A 132 2.44 32.04 -3.18
C SER A 132 1.56 32.70 -2.10
N PRO A 133 0.33 33.13 -2.43
CA PRO A 133 -0.60 33.67 -1.44
C PRO A 133 -0.98 32.63 -0.39
N LYS A 134 -1.29 33.08 0.82
CA LYS A 134 -1.80 32.20 1.88
C LYS A 134 -3.21 31.75 1.56
N GLU A 135 -3.41 30.46 1.32
CA GLU A 135 -4.71 29.80 1.28
C GLU A 135 -4.83 28.92 2.53
N LYS A 136 -5.99 28.98 3.23
CA LYS A 136 -6.14 28.33 4.53
C LYS A 136 -6.79 26.94 4.41
N ILE A 137 -6.29 26.05 3.55
CA ILE A 137 -6.89 24.72 3.45
C ILE A 137 -5.88 23.68 3.95
N VAL A 138 -5.67 23.64 5.27
CA VAL A 138 -5.08 22.49 5.94
C VAL A 138 -6.04 22.06 7.04
N LEU A 139 -6.66 20.88 6.87
CA LEU A 139 -7.66 20.34 7.77
C LEU A 139 -7.20 19.00 8.34
N HIS A 140 -7.49 18.75 9.61
CA HIS A 140 -7.41 17.45 10.24
C HIS A 140 -8.83 16.98 10.59
N TYR A 141 -9.20 15.78 10.13
CA TYR A 141 -10.47 15.16 10.44
C TYR A 141 -10.27 13.90 11.28
N HIS A 142 -11.01 13.84 12.40
CA HIS A 142 -11.12 12.67 13.26
C HIS A 142 -12.46 11.98 13.03
N GLY A 143 -12.44 10.76 12.49
CA GLY A 143 -13.64 9.93 12.29
C GLY A 143 -13.86 8.95 13.44
N LYS A 144 -15.13 8.63 13.75
CA LYS A 144 -15.48 7.61 14.76
C LYS A 144 -15.23 6.18 14.26
N SER A 145 -15.02 6.01 12.96
CA SER A 145 -14.69 4.75 12.31
C SER A 145 -13.98 4.99 10.99
N GLU A 146 -13.35 3.96 10.45
CA GLU A 146 -12.72 4.00 9.11
C GLU A 146 -13.72 4.29 8.01
N ILE A 147 -14.97 3.84 8.17
CA ILE A 147 -16.06 4.10 7.23
C ILE A 147 -16.41 5.59 7.26
N GLU A 148 -16.57 6.17 8.45
CA GLU A 148 -16.88 7.60 8.60
C GLU A 148 -15.75 8.48 8.06
N GLU A 149 -14.48 8.09 8.29
CA GLU A 149 -13.31 8.73 7.70
C GLU A 149 -13.39 8.75 6.17
N ALA A 150 -13.65 7.60 5.55
CA ALA A 150 -13.74 7.45 4.10
C ALA A 150 -14.94 8.21 3.51
N GLU A 151 -16.09 8.18 4.17
CA GLU A 151 -17.29 8.94 3.76
C GLU A 151 -17.05 10.44 3.83
N TRP A 152 -16.35 10.92 4.88
CA TRP A 152 -16.00 12.33 4.99
C TRP A 152 -15.07 12.76 3.86
N VAL A 153 -14.04 11.96 3.54
CA VAL A 153 -13.13 12.19 2.42
C VAL A 153 -13.90 12.29 1.10
N ALA A 154 -14.74 11.32 0.80
CA ALA A 154 -15.56 11.32 -0.42
C ALA A 154 -16.52 12.53 -0.47
N LYS A 155 -17.07 12.94 0.67
CA LYS A 155 -17.92 14.13 0.78
C LYS A 155 -17.15 15.42 0.52
N GLN A 156 -15.91 15.56 1.04
CA GLN A 156 -15.10 16.75 0.77
C GLN A 156 -14.74 16.86 -0.71
N ILE A 157 -14.35 15.75 -1.35
CA ILE A 157 -14.08 15.69 -2.78
C ILE A 157 -15.31 16.15 -3.58
N GLU A 158 -16.49 15.63 -3.24
CA GLU A 158 -17.75 16.01 -3.90
C GLU A 158 -18.03 17.52 -3.76
N ILE A 159 -17.83 18.08 -2.56
CA ILE A 159 -18.04 19.52 -2.29
C ILE A 159 -17.06 20.37 -3.12
N ILE A 160 -15.80 20.02 -3.14
CA ILE A 160 -14.76 20.77 -3.86
C ILE A 160 -14.97 20.66 -5.37
N ALA A 161 -15.32 19.47 -5.88
CA ALA A 161 -15.61 19.25 -7.29
C ALA A 161 -16.84 20.08 -7.77
N LYS A 162 -17.89 20.17 -6.93
CA LYS A 162 -19.05 21.06 -7.21
C LYS A 162 -18.68 22.55 -7.31
N ASN A 163 -17.53 22.96 -6.77
CA ASN A 163 -16.99 24.31 -6.88
C ASN A 163 -16.07 24.50 -8.10
N GLY A 164 -16.07 23.56 -9.05
CA GLY A 164 -15.45 23.71 -10.35
C GLY A 164 -14.06 23.07 -10.50
N PHE A 165 -13.69 22.15 -9.61
CA PHE A 165 -12.47 21.37 -9.76
C PHE A 165 -12.76 19.99 -10.33
N ASP A 166 -11.96 19.56 -11.29
CA ASP A 166 -12.02 18.22 -11.89
C ASP A 166 -11.55 17.16 -10.87
N TYR A 167 -12.03 15.92 -10.99
CA TYR A 167 -11.62 14.81 -10.13
C TYR A 167 -10.12 14.48 -10.25
N ASN A 168 -9.50 14.80 -11.38
CA ASN A 168 -8.05 14.71 -11.56
C ASN A 168 -7.24 15.62 -10.62
N SER A 169 -7.88 16.62 -10.01
CA SER A 169 -7.25 17.54 -9.04
C SER A 169 -7.04 16.90 -7.67
N PHE A 170 -7.56 15.69 -7.43
CA PHE A 170 -7.54 15.05 -6.13
C PHE A 170 -6.64 13.81 -6.11
N ALA A 171 -5.83 13.72 -5.06
CA ALA A 171 -5.11 12.50 -4.70
C ALA A 171 -5.45 12.07 -3.27
N ILE A 172 -5.65 10.78 -3.07
CA ILE A 172 -5.80 10.14 -1.78
C ILE A 172 -4.59 9.26 -1.55
N LEU A 173 -3.80 9.64 -0.55
CA LEU A 173 -2.54 9.01 -0.20
C LEU A 173 -2.69 8.19 1.08
N TYR A 174 -2.14 7.00 1.10
CA TYR A 174 -2.14 6.13 2.27
C TYR A 174 -0.81 5.40 2.42
N ARG A 175 -0.50 5.01 3.67
CA ARG A 175 0.74 4.29 3.99
C ARG A 175 0.69 2.84 3.54
N ALA A 176 -0.42 2.17 3.75
CA ALA A 176 -0.65 0.77 3.43
C ALA A 176 -1.79 0.62 2.43
N SER A 177 -1.64 -0.28 1.47
CA SER A 177 -2.57 -0.41 0.35
C SER A 177 -3.94 -0.93 0.75
N TYR A 178 -4.07 -1.64 1.87
CA TYR A 178 -5.37 -2.13 2.35
C TYR A 178 -6.32 -1.00 2.78
N ILE A 179 -5.79 0.17 3.19
CA ILE A 179 -6.60 1.35 3.57
C ILE A 179 -7.51 1.80 2.42
N SER A 180 -7.13 1.51 1.16
CA SER A 180 -7.94 1.86 0.00
C SER A 180 -9.35 1.29 0.03
N ARG A 181 -9.62 0.17 0.72
CA ARG A 181 -10.92 -0.53 0.71
C ARG A 181 -12.09 0.37 1.08
N ASN A 182 -12.06 0.96 2.27
CA ASN A 182 -13.16 1.82 2.74
C ASN A 182 -13.31 3.07 1.86
N ILE A 183 -12.17 3.63 1.39
CA ILE A 183 -12.14 4.78 0.50
C ILE A 183 -12.77 4.42 -0.86
N GLU A 184 -12.40 3.28 -1.44
CA GLU A 184 -12.99 2.79 -2.68
C GLU A 184 -14.51 2.63 -2.55
N GLN A 185 -15.00 2.03 -1.46
CA GLN A 185 -16.42 1.86 -1.19
C GLN A 185 -17.15 3.22 -1.07
N ALA A 186 -16.59 4.17 -0.31
CA ALA A 186 -17.18 5.49 -0.12
C ALA A 186 -17.27 6.28 -1.44
N LEU A 187 -16.23 6.23 -2.27
CA LEU A 187 -16.23 6.87 -3.59
C LEU A 187 -17.26 6.23 -4.53
N MET A 188 -17.39 4.90 -4.50
CA MET A 188 -18.40 4.18 -5.30
C MET A 188 -19.83 4.52 -4.88
N HIS A 189 -20.12 4.57 -3.57
CA HIS A 189 -21.43 4.98 -3.07
C HIS A 189 -21.81 6.38 -3.57
N LYS A 190 -20.83 7.28 -3.68
CA LYS A 190 -21.05 8.64 -4.22
C LYS A 190 -20.92 8.74 -5.73
N GLN A 191 -20.73 7.63 -6.43
CA GLN A 191 -20.51 7.57 -7.89
C GLN A 191 -19.34 8.44 -8.37
N ILE A 192 -18.34 8.64 -7.52
CA ILE A 192 -17.10 9.34 -7.84
C ILE A 192 -16.13 8.38 -8.53
N LYS A 193 -15.72 8.71 -9.73
CA LYS A 193 -14.75 7.90 -10.48
C LYS A 193 -13.37 8.00 -9.88
N TYR A 194 -12.69 6.88 -9.73
CA TYR A 194 -11.33 6.81 -9.20
C TYR A 194 -10.47 5.79 -9.94
N VAL A 195 -9.16 5.91 -9.77
CA VAL A 195 -8.17 4.95 -10.26
C VAL A 195 -7.14 4.65 -9.16
N ILE A 196 -6.79 3.36 -9.02
CA ILE A 196 -5.66 2.95 -8.19
C ILE A 196 -4.38 3.10 -9.03
N TRP A 197 -3.56 4.09 -8.69
CA TRP A 197 -2.33 4.37 -9.42
C TRP A 197 -1.26 3.34 -9.08
N GLY A 198 -0.77 2.63 -10.10
CA GLY A 198 0.26 1.59 -9.91
C GLY A 198 -0.16 0.38 -9.08
N GLY A 199 -1.46 0.19 -8.86
CA GLY A 199 -2.01 -0.88 -8.03
C GLY A 199 -3.25 -1.54 -8.64
N ILE A 200 -3.85 -2.42 -7.84
CA ILE A 200 -5.06 -3.18 -8.17
C ILE A 200 -6.12 -2.89 -7.11
N ARG A 201 -7.38 -2.74 -7.50
CA ARG A 201 -8.51 -2.57 -6.58
C ARG A 201 -8.52 -3.65 -5.51
N PHE A 202 -8.98 -3.33 -4.31
CA PHE A 202 -8.91 -4.24 -3.18
C PHE A 202 -9.52 -5.61 -3.48
N PHE A 203 -10.76 -5.66 -3.95
CA PHE A 203 -11.44 -6.92 -4.26
C PHE A 203 -10.93 -7.63 -5.53
N GLU A 204 -10.06 -7.00 -6.31
CA GLU A 204 -9.42 -7.59 -7.48
C GLU A 204 -8.05 -8.21 -7.18
N ARG A 205 -7.49 -7.97 -5.99
CA ARG A 205 -6.20 -8.54 -5.57
C ARG A 205 -6.25 -10.05 -5.55
N ARG A 206 -5.13 -10.68 -5.92
CA ARG A 206 -5.05 -12.13 -6.07
C ARG A 206 -5.49 -12.89 -4.82
N GLU A 207 -4.93 -12.52 -3.67
CA GLU A 207 -5.19 -13.15 -2.37
C GLU A 207 -6.66 -13.00 -1.94
N ILE A 208 -7.26 -11.86 -2.22
CA ILE A 208 -8.67 -11.59 -1.93
C ILE A 208 -9.57 -12.44 -2.83
N LYS A 209 -9.29 -12.44 -4.15
CA LYS A 209 -10.02 -13.27 -5.11
C LYS A 209 -9.91 -14.77 -4.80
N ASP A 210 -8.76 -15.23 -4.30
CA ASP A 210 -8.57 -16.63 -3.95
C ASP A 210 -9.48 -17.03 -2.77
N ILE A 211 -9.55 -16.23 -1.73
CA ILE A 211 -10.43 -16.49 -0.58
C ILE A 211 -11.91 -16.38 -0.98
N LEU A 212 -12.28 -15.32 -1.69
CA LEU A 212 -13.65 -15.14 -2.16
C LEU A 212 -14.11 -16.25 -3.11
N ALA A 213 -13.20 -16.82 -3.90
CA ALA A 213 -13.54 -17.97 -4.75
C ALA A 213 -13.83 -19.24 -3.93
N TYR A 214 -13.15 -19.45 -2.78
CA TYR A 214 -13.57 -20.49 -1.85
C TYR A 214 -14.97 -20.23 -1.30
N PHE A 215 -15.24 -19.01 -0.86
CA PHE A 215 -16.56 -18.63 -0.35
C PHE A 215 -17.66 -18.82 -1.39
N ARG A 216 -17.41 -18.40 -2.63
CA ARG A 216 -18.36 -18.57 -3.76
C ARG A 216 -18.63 -20.04 -4.04
N LEU A 217 -17.61 -20.90 -4.05
CA LEU A 217 -17.81 -22.32 -4.30
C LEU A 217 -18.53 -23.01 -3.13
N ILE A 218 -18.25 -22.60 -1.88
CA ILE A 218 -18.95 -23.09 -0.68
C ILE A 218 -20.43 -22.68 -0.70
N ALA A 219 -20.73 -21.43 -1.10
CA ALA A 219 -22.08 -20.94 -1.23
C ALA A 219 -22.84 -21.55 -2.42
N ASN A 220 -22.13 -21.80 -3.52
CA ASN A 220 -22.71 -22.34 -4.76
C ASN A 220 -21.72 -23.27 -5.48
N LYS A 221 -21.92 -24.57 -5.33
CA LYS A 221 -21.09 -25.62 -5.97
C LYS A 221 -21.14 -25.61 -7.50
N ARG A 222 -22.07 -24.85 -8.11
CA ARG A 222 -22.19 -24.68 -9.55
C ARG A 222 -21.34 -23.56 -10.13
N ASP A 223 -20.58 -22.84 -9.28
CA ASP A 223 -19.67 -21.79 -9.73
C ASP A 223 -18.37 -22.37 -10.29
N ASP A 224 -18.38 -22.72 -11.57
CA ASP A 224 -17.24 -23.30 -12.28
C ASP A 224 -16.06 -22.32 -12.39
N ILE A 225 -16.31 -21.00 -12.38
CA ILE A 225 -15.25 -19.98 -12.38
C ILE A 225 -14.49 -20.01 -11.05
N ALA A 226 -15.22 -20.01 -9.94
CA ALA A 226 -14.64 -20.13 -8.62
C ALA A 226 -13.89 -21.48 -8.48
N PHE A 227 -14.48 -22.58 -8.92
CA PHE A 227 -13.84 -23.89 -8.92
C PHE A 227 -12.50 -23.90 -9.66
N GLN A 228 -12.47 -23.40 -10.91
CA GLN A 228 -11.24 -23.37 -11.72
C GLN A 228 -10.14 -22.58 -11.06
N ARG A 229 -10.50 -21.49 -10.36
CA ARG A 229 -9.53 -20.65 -9.64
C ARG A 229 -8.88 -21.40 -8.49
N ILE A 230 -9.64 -22.13 -7.68
CA ILE A 230 -9.17 -22.67 -6.41
C ILE A 230 -8.77 -24.14 -6.41
N ILE A 231 -9.13 -24.90 -7.44
CA ILE A 231 -8.83 -26.35 -7.48
C ILE A 231 -7.34 -26.65 -7.31
N ASN A 232 -6.46 -25.75 -7.76
CA ASN A 232 -5.02 -25.87 -7.61
C ASN A 232 -4.38 -24.69 -6.81
N THR A 233 -5.15 -24.00 -5.99
CA THR A 233 -4.71 -22.92 -5.09
C THR A 233 -5.17 -23.22 -3.67
N PRO A 234 -4.28 -23.60 -2.75
CA PRO A 234 -2.85 -23.94 -2.89
C PRO A 234 -2.60 -25.12 -3.85
N SER A 235 -1.31 -25.32 -4.24
CA SER A 235 -0.95 -26.33 -5.23
C SER A 235 -1.34 -27.76 -4.80
N ARG A 236 -2.21 -28.41 -5.58
CA ARG A 236 -2.69 -29.79 -5.38
C ARG A 236 -2.22 -30.74 -6.48
N LYS A 237 -1.24 -30.29 -7.28
CA LYS A 237 -0.79 -31.03 -8.48
C LYS A 237 -1.93 -31.30 -9.46
N PHE A 238 -2.98 -30.46 -9.47
CA PHE A 238 -4.09 -30.49 -10.38
C PHE A 238 -3.86 -29.42 -11.46
N GLY A 239 -2.91 -29.72 -12.35
CA GLY A 239 -2.50 -28.78 -13.40
C GLY A 239 -3.46 -28.77 -14.60
N LYS A 240 -3.11 -27.96 -15.60
CA LYS A 240 -3.92 -27.73 -16.82
C LYS A 240 -4.43 -29.02 -17.48
N VAL A 241 -3.58 -30.02 -17.62
CA VAL A 241 -3.97 -31.32 -18.23
C VAL A 241 -5.10 -32.01 -17.46
N SER A 242 -5.07 -31.98 -16.14
CA SER A 242 -6.14 -32.57 -15.31
C SER A 242 -7.43 -31.75 -15.39
N LEU A 243 -7.29 -30.42 -15.42
CA LEU A 243 -8.43 -29.53 -15.58
C LEU A 243 -9.09 -29.66 -16.94
N ASP A 244 -8.33 -29.71 -18.04
CA ASP A 244 -8.85 -29.89 -19.40
C ASP A 244 -9.60 -31.26 -19.56
N LYS A 245 -9.08 -32.30 -18.88
CA LYS A 245 -9.78 -33.61 -18.85
C LYS A 245 -11.11 -33.52 -18.11
N LEU A 246 -11.10 -32.86 -16.91
CA LEU A 246 -12.30 -32.67 -16.11
C LEU A 246 -13.36 -31.86 -16.88
N GLN A 247 -12.94 -30.80 -17.57
CA GLN A 247 -13.83 -29.97 -18.39
C GLN A 247 -14.51 -30.79 -19.51
N LYS A 248 -13.76 -31.60 -20.27
CA LYS A 248 -14.30 -32.45 -21.29
C LYS A 248 -15.31 -33.48 -20.75
N MET A 249 -15.04 -34.00 -19.55
CA MET A 249 -15.97 -34.95 -18.90
C MET A 249 -17.24 -34.21 -18.43
N ALA A 250 -17.13 -33.01 -17.90
CA ALA A 250 -18.25 -32.19 -17.47
C ALA A 250 -19.13 -31.77 -18.65
N GLU A 251 -18.52 -31.34 -19.75
CA GLU A 251 -19.24 -31.04 -21.02
C GLU A 251 -20.01 -32.25 -21.58
N ALA A 252 -19.39 -33.41 -21.59
CA ALA A 252 -20.03 -34.63 -22.08
C ALA A 252 -21.26 -35.07 -21.26
N GLU A 253 -21.29 -34.70 -19.98
CA GLU A 253 -22.38 -35.03 -19.06
C GLU A 253 -23.35 -33.86 -18.79
N ASN A 254 -23.08 -32.71 -19.37
CA ASN A 254 -23.81 -31.47 -19.08
C ASN A 254 -23.91 -31.21 -17.55
N ALA A 255 -22.79 -31.41 -16.84
CA ALA A 255 -22.67 -31.30 -15.40
C ALA A 255 -21.64 -30.22 -15.02
N THR A 256 -21.67 -29.80 -13.76
CA THR A 256 -20.66 -28.84 -13.23
C THR A 256 -19.31 -29.51 -13.05
N LEU A 257 -18.23 -28.69 -12.97
CA LEU A 257 -16.89 -29.22 -12.73
C LEU A 257 -16.80 -29.89 -11.36
N TYR A 258 -17.47 -29.33 -10.35
CA TYR A 258 -17.45 -29.89 -8.99
C TYR A 258 -18.18 -31.23 -8.94
N ASP A 259 -19.40 -31.32 -9.48
CA ASP A 259 -20.18 -32.58 -9.50
C ASP A 259 -19.43 -33.64 -10.28
N THR A 260 -18.83 -33.27 -11.40
CA THR A 260 -18.02 -34.19 -12.23
C THR A 260 -16.80 -34.68 -11.46
N LEU A 261 -16.09 -33.78 -10.76
CA LEU A 261 -14.96 -34.18 -9.92
C LEU A 261 -15.38 -35.17 -8.82
N CYS A 262 -16.49 -34.91 -8.14
CA CYS A 262 -17.06 -35.81 -7.14
C CYS A 262 -17.42 -37.18 -7.71
N LYS A 263 -18.08 -37.22 -8.87
CA LYS A 263 -18.47 -38.44 -9.56
C LYS A 263 -17.28 -39.30 -9.97
N TYR A 264 -16.24 -38.64 -10.50
CA TYR A 264 -15.04 -39.30 -11.01
C TYR A 264 -13.84 -39.19 -10.04
N LYS A 265 -14.07 -39.02 -8.72
CA LYS A 265 -13.02 -38.90 -7.71
C LYS A 265 -11.98 -40.02 -7.74
N LYS A 266 -12.36 -41.23 -8.12
CA LYS A 266 -11.42 -42.35 -8.27
C LYS A 266 -10.44 -42.17 -9.45
N PHE A 267 -10.82 -41.42 -10.48
CA PHE A 267 -9.95 -41.12 -11.61
C PHE A 267 -8.93 -40.04 -11.28
N PHE A 268 -9.32 -39.10 -10.41
CA PHE A 268 -8.45 -38.01 -9.88
C PHE A 268 -7.97 -38.34 -8.48
N ASP A 269 -7.68 -39.61 -8.19
CA ASP A 269 -7.37 -40.14 -6.85
C ASP A 269 -6.04 -39.61 -6.31
N LYS A 270 -6.08 -38.38 -5.78
CA LYS A 270 -4.99 -37.76 -5.02
C LYS A 270 -5.49 -37.35 -3.64
N PRO A 271 -4.76 -37.62 -2.56
CA PRO A 271 -5.19 -37.24 -1.21
C PRO A 271 -5.56 -35.76 -1.08
N SER A 272 -4.84 -34.87 -1.79
CA SER A 272 -5.11 -33.44 -1.80
C SER A 272 -6.44 -33.07 -2.49
N ILE A 273 -6.88 -33.85 -3.50
CA ILE A 273 -8.17 -33.64 -4.19
C ILE A 273 -9.32 -34.20 -3.32
N ILE A 274 -9.12 -35.34 -2.72
CA ILE A 274 -10.11 -35.92 -1.78
C ILE A 274 -10.33 -34.98 -0.61
N ASN A 275 -9.25 -34.41 -0.05
CA ASN A 275 -9.34 -33.41 1.01
C ASN A 275 -10.03 -32.12 0.54
N PHE A 276 -9.78 -31.66 -0.69
CA PHE A 276 -10.46 -30.50 -1.26
C PHE A 276 -11.98 -30.73 -1.34
N ILE A 277 -12.42 -31.88 -1.83
CA ILE A 277 -13.86 -32.25 -1.89
C ILE A 277 -14.44 -32.25 -0.46
N ARG A 278 -13.76 -32.90 0.51
CA ARG A 278 -14.17 -32.93 1.91
C ARG A 278 -14.38 -31.53 2.47
N ILE A 279 -13.40 -30.65 2.27
CA ILE A 279 -13.42 -29.25 2.76
C ILE A 279 -14.63 -28.52 2.18
N ILE A 280 -14.84 -28.58 0.85
CA ILE A 280 -15.97 -27.87 0.22
C ILE A 280 -17.30 -28.42 0.73
N ASP A 281 -17.48 -29.75 0.83
CA ASP A 281 -18.71 -30.35 1.34
C ASP A 281 -18.98 -29.96 2.79
N GLU A 282 -17.98 -30.06 3.64
CA GLU A 282 -18.09 -29.74 5.06
C GLU A 282 -18.42 -28.25 5.28
N PHE A 283 -17.72 -27.35 4.58
CA PHE A 283 -17.96 -25.93 4.75
C PHE A 283 -19.26 -25.45 4.08
N THR A 284 -19.75 -26.14 3.04
CA THR A 284 -21.09 -25.88 2.51
C THR A 284 -22.18 -26.12 3.57
N GLU A 285 -22.03 -27.17 4.39
CA GLU A 285 -22.97 -27.42 5.49
C GLU A 285 -22.75 -26.43 6.65
N LYS A 286 -21.52 -26.19 7.04
CA LYS A 286 -21.16 -25.26 8.14
C LYS A 286 -21.60 -23.82 7.84
N SER A 287 -21.53 -23.35 6.58
CA SER A 287 -21.89 -21.99 6.20
C SER A 287 -23.35 -21.62 6.49
N LYS A 288 -24.21 -22.61 6.71
CA LYS A 288 -25.63 -22.41 7.01
C LYS A 288 -25.90 -21.93 8.46
N TYR A 289 -24.94 -22.12 9.37
CA TYR A 289 -25.11 -21.83 10.80
C TYR A 289 -23.88 -21.21 11.46
N THR A 290 -22.79 -21.03 10.72
CA THR A 290 -21.55 -20.42 11.22
C THR A 290 -21.47 -18.98 10.74
N ARG A 291 -21.03 -18.06 11.59
CA ARG A 291 -20.76 -16.68 11.20
C ARG A 291 -19.71 -16.63 10.08
N VAL A 292 -19.82 -15.68 9.21
CA VAL A 292 -18.92 -15.55 8.05
C VAL A 292 -17.47 -15.31 8.49
N SER A 293 -17.26 -14.56 9.58
CA SER A 293 -15.94 -14.34 10.18
C SER A 293 -15.28 -15.61 10.75
N ASP A 294 -16.08 -16.47 11.41
CA ASP A 294 -15.60 -17.76 11.92
C ASP A 294 -15.34 -18.75 10.77
N LEU A 295 -16.18 -18.70 9.73
CA LEU A 295 -16.01 -19.49 8.51
C LEU A 295 -14.73 -19.09 7.77
N PHE A 296 -14.42 -17.79 7.74
CA PHE A 296 -13.19 -17.28 7.15
C PHE A 296 -11.95 -17.90 7.78
N ASP A 297 -11.86 -17.90 9.11
CA ASP A 297 -10.70 -18.47 9.82
C ASP A 297 -10.51 -19.96 9.54
N GLN A 298 -11.61 -20.71 9.55
CA GLN A 298 -11.57 -22.13 9.27
C GLN A 298 -11.18 -22.42 7.82
N VAL A 299 -11.79 -21.74 6.85
CA VAL A 299 -11.47 -21.91 5.42
C VAL A 299 -10.02 -21.52 5.17
N PHE A 300 -9.56 -20.38 5.66
CA PHE A 300 -8.19 -19.89 5.44
C PHE A 300 -7.15 -20.88 5.96
N LYS A 301 -7.39 -21.48 7.12
CA LYS A 301 -6.49 -22.45 7.73
C LYS A 301 -6.57 -23.83 7.07
N GLU A 302 -7.78 -24.42 6.96
CA GLU A 302 -7.94 -25.83 6.54
C GLU A 302 -7.67 -26.06 5.03
N THR A 303 -7.85 -25.02 4.21
CA THR A 303 -7.51 -25.11 2.78
C THR A 303 -6.00 -25.07 2.54
N GLY A 304 -5.19 -24.64 3.50
CA GLY A 304 -3.76 -24.41 3.41
C GLY A 304 -3.37 -23.05 2.80
N LEU A 305 -4.34 -22.13 2.61
CA LEU A 305 -4.08 -20.78 2.12
C LEU A 305 -3.18 -20.00 3.09
N GLU A 306 -3.41 -20.14 4.40
CA GLU A 306 -2.60 -19.50 5.42
C GLU A 306 -1.12 -19.88 5.29
N GLU A 307 -0.81 -21.16 5.19
CA GLU A 307 0.55 -21.66 5.04
C GLU A 307 1.18 -21.16 3.73
N MET A 308 0.42 -21.18 2.64
CA MET A 308 0.88 -20.69 1.32
C MET A 308 1.27 -19.22 1.38
N TYR A 309 0.40 -18.34 1.89
CA TYR A 309 0.68 -16.91 1.92
C TYR A 309 1.76 -16.53 2.94
N ARG A 310 1.85 -17.24 4.08
CA ARG A 310 2.96 -17.06 5.03
C ARG A 310 4.32 -17.47 4.43
N THR A 311 4.34 -18.52 3.61
CA THR A 311 5.55 -19.01 2.95
C THR A 311 6.01 -18.08 1.80
N GLU A 312 5.08 -17.42 1.11
CA GLU A 312 5.42 -16.40 0.10
C GLU A 312 6.13 -15.19 0.70
N SER A 313 6.09 -15.02 2.05
CA SER A 313 6.74 -13.92 2.80
C SER A 313 6.33 -12.50 2.32
N ASP A 314 5.18 -12.39 1.69
CA ASP A 314 4.60 -11.13 1.21
C ASP A 314 3.67 -10.56 2.29
N ASN A 315 4.20 -9.62 3.07
CA ASN A 315 3.46 -9.06 4.20
C ASN A 315 2.26 -8.22 3.74
N GLU A 316 2.35 -7.56 2.60
CA GLU A 316 1.24 -6.76 2.06
C GLU A 316 0.01 -7.64 1.80
N ARG A 317 0.22 -8.85 1.27
CA ARG A 317 -0.88 -9.80 1.08
C ARG A 317 -1.51 -10.26 2.39
N LEU A 318 -0.69 -10.51 3.41
CA LEU A 318 -1.20 -10.88 4.74
C LEU A 318 -2.00 -9.73 5.38
N GLU A 319 -1.56 -8.48 5.22
CA GLU A 319 -2.30 -7.30 5.66
C GLU A 319 -3.63 -7.18 4.90
N ASN A 320 -3.64 -7.39 3.59
CA ASN A 320 -4.87 -7.40 2.78
C ASN A 320 -5.86 -8.49 3.22
N ILE A 321 -5.35 -9.68 3.54
CA ILE A 321 -6.17 -10.79 4.04
C ILE A 321 -6.74 -10.47 5.44
N SER A 322 -5.95 -9.85 6.32
CA SER A 322 -6.41 -9.38 7.62
C SER A 322 -7.50 -8.31 7.48
N GLU A 323 -7.34 -7.40 6.51
CA GLU A 323 -8.33 -6.38 6.21
C GLU A 323 -9.64 -6.98 5.65
N LEU A 324 -9.55 -8.02 4.80
CA LEU A 324 -10.76 -8.73 4.36
C LEU A 324 -11.50 -9.33 5.55
N LYS A 325 -10.80 -9.96 6.49
CA LYS A 325 -11.41 -10.48 7.72
C LYS A 325 -12.06 -9.37 8.55
N HIS A 326 -11.36 -8.24 8.69
CA HIS A 326 -11.91 -7.07 9.41
C HIS A 326 -13.19 -6.57 8.75
N SER A 327 -13.23 -6.49 7.42
CA SER A 327 -14.44 -6.10 6.68
C SER A 327 -15.63 -7.04 6.89
N ILE A 328 -15.36 -8.35 7.04
CA ILE A 328 -16.40 -9.34 7.35
C ILE A 328 -16.97 -9.08 8.76
N ILE A 329 -16.12 -8.85 9.75
CA ILE A 329 -16.55 -8.54 11.13
C ILE A 329 -17.35 -7.25 11.18
N GLU A 330 -16.93 -6.21 10.44
CA GLU A 330 -17.68 -4.96 10.33
C GLU A 330 -19.06 -5.17 9.69
N TYR A 331 -19.11 -5.94 8.60
CA TYR A 331 -20.37 -6.30 7.94
C TYR A 331 -21.33 -7.01 8.89
N GLU A 332 -20.85 -8.00 9.65
CA GLU A 332 -21.65 -8.70 10.66
C GLU A 332 -22.15 -7.77 11.76
N ARG A 333 -21.32 -6.81 12.20
CA ARG A 333 -21.69 -5.85 13.24
C ARG A 333 -22.74 -4.83 12.76
N MET A 334 -22.59 -4.33 11.52
CA MET A 334 -23.51 -3.33 10.95
C MET A 334 -24.90 -3.92 10.70
N ASN A 335 -24.96 -5.19 10.32
CA ASN A 335 -26.21 -5.87 10.03
C ASN A 335 -26.69 -6.75 11.19
N ALA A 336 -26.16 -6.56 12.42
CA ALA A 336 -26.45 -7.41 13.58
C ALA A 336 -27.95 -7.50 13.97
N GLU A 337 -28.78 -6.55 13.50
CA GLU A 337 -30.23 -6.55 13.71
C GLU A 337 -31.00 -7.29 12.59
N GLU A 338 -30.32 -7.70 11.51
CA GLU A 338 -30.94 -8.46 10.42
C GLU A 338 -30.97 -9.96 10.76
N GLU A 339 -32.12 -10.62 10.52
CA GLU A 339 -32.32 -12.05 10.85
C GLU A 339 -31.50 -12.99 9.96
N ASP A 340 -30.95 -12.53 8.80
CA ASP A 340 -30.35 -13.37 7.76
C ASP A 340 -28.91 -12.98 7.37
N ILE A 341 -28.03 -12.72 8.35
CA ILE A 341 -26.60 -12.54 8.04
C ILE A 341 -25.98 -13.93 7.74
N ASN A 342 -25.72 -14.18 6.47
CA ASN A 342 -25.10 -15.43 6.04
C ASN A 342 -24.11 -15.19 4.88
N LEU A 343 -23.39 -16.26 4.48
CA LEU A 343 -22.39 -16.20 3.42
C LEU A 343 -22.93 -15.66 2.09
N ASN A 344 -24.18 -15.98 1.74
CA ASN A 344 -24.78 -15.52 0.47
C ASN A 344 -25.05 -14.01 0.48
N THR A 345 -25.60 -13.48 1.59
CA THR A 345 -25.87 -12.04 1.71
C THR A 345 -24.58 -11.24 1.71
N TYR A 346 -23.53 -11.72 2.38
CA TYR A 346 -22.19 -11.13 2.33
C TYR A 346 -21.60 -11.10 0.90
N LEU A 347 -21.70 -12.22 0.17
CA LEU A 347 -21.22 -12.30 -1.22
C LEU A 347 -22.01 -11.42 -2.19
N GLN A 348 -23.30 -11.24 -1.95
CA GLN A 348 -24.13 -10.29 -2.72
C GLN A 348 -23.71 -8.85 -2.48
N ASP A 349 -23.44 -8.48 -1.24
CA ASP A 349 -22.93 -7.13 -0.89
C ASP A 349 -21.60 -6.85 -1.59
N ILE A 350 -20.64 -7.79 -1.53
CA ILE A 350 -19.36 -7.64 -2.24
C ILE A 350 -19.52 -7.55 -3.75
N ALA A 351 -20.49 -8.26 -4.34
CA ALA A 351 -20.71 -8.23 -5.77
C ALA A 351 -21.05 -6.84 -6.29
N LEU A 352 -21.64 -5.98 -5.47
CA LEU A 352 -21.88 -4.58 -5.81
C LEU A 352 -20.58 -3.80 -6.03
N TYR A 353 -19.52 -4.13 -5.29
CA TYR A 353 -18.21 -3.46 -5.38
C TYR A 353 -17.28 -4.04 -6.45
N THR A 354 -17.51 -5.27 -6.87
CA THR A 354 -16.67 -5.95 -7.87
C THR A 354 -17.11 -5.74 -9.32
N ASN A 355 -18.37 -5.40 -9.56
CA ASN A 355 -18.97 -5.27 -10.90
C ASN A 355 -18.95 -3.85 -11.48
N ALA A 356 -18.36 -2.88 -10.79
CA ALA A 356 -18.27 -1.52 -11.30
C ALA A 356 -17.24 -1.40 -12.42
N ASP A 357 -17.68 -1.49 -13.67
CA ASP A 357 -16.88 -1.25 -14.87
C ASP A 357 -16.52 0.24 -15.01
N TYR A 358 -15.47 0.68 -14.33
CA TYR A 358 -14.86 1.97 -14.62
C TYR A 358 -13.80 1.81 -15.72
N LYS A 359 -14.16 2.18 -16.95
CA LYS A 359 -13.13 2.42 -17.98
C LYS A 359 -12.24 3.57 -17.50
N ASN A 360 -10.94 3.33 -17.49
CA ASN A 360 -9.90 4.25 -17.01
C ASN A 360 -9.69 5.51 -17.89
N ASP A 361 -10.70 5.98 -18.60
CA ASP A 361 -10.60 7.12 -19.49
C ASP A 361 -11.29 8.34 -18.90
N GLY A 362 -10.49 9.29 -18.44
CA GLY A 362 -10.97 10.65 -18.15
C GLY A 362 -10.68 11.15 -16.73
N ASP A 363 -11.58 11.98 -16.26
CA ASP A 363 -11.51 12.69 -15.00
C ASP A 363 -11.75 11.74 -13.80
N THR A 364 -10.70 11.47 -13.00
CA THR A 364 -10.73 10.48 -11.92
C THR A 364 -9.88 10.88 -10.72
N VAL A 365 -10.37 10.61 -9.51
CA VAL A 365 -9.59 10.73 -8.27
C VAL A 365 -8.45 9.69 -8.28
N LYS A 366 -7.24 10.09 -7.89
CA LYS A 366 -6.08 9.21 -7.84
C LYS A 366 -5.91 8.64 -6.43
N LEU A 367 -5.94 7.32 -6.30
CA LEU A 367 -5.65 6.60 -5.06
C LEU A 367 -4.30 5.93 -5.18
N MET A 368 -3.39 6.15 -4.22
CA MET A 368 -2.04 5.55 -4.27
C MET A 368 -1.38 5.50 -2.88
N THR A 369 -0.38 4.65 -2.76
CA THR A 369 0.50 4.74 -1.59
C THR A 369 1.35 6.00 -1.64
N ILE A 370 1.77 6.49 -0.48
CA ILE A 370 2.64 7.67 -0.41
C ILE A 370 3.94 7.46 -1.20
N HIS A 371 4.49 6.24 -1.20
CA HIS A 371 5.69 5.92 -1.98
C HIS A 371 5.49 6.13 -3.49
N GLN A 372 4.31 5.79 -4.00
CA GLN A 372 3.98 5.98 -5.42
C GLN A 372 3.73 7.44 -5.79
N SER A 373 3.43 8.29 -4.81
CA SER A 373 3.19 9.71 -5.04
C SER A 373 4.48 10.54 -5.17
N LYS A 374 5.65 9.97 -4.88
CA LYS A 374 6.92 10.66 -5.04
C LYS A 374 7.10 11.12 -6.49
N GLY A 375 7.49 12.38 -6.68
CA GLY A 375 7.60 13.02 -8.01
C GLY A 375 6.28 13.57 -8.57
N LEU A 376 5.14 13.22 -7.99
CA LEU A 376 3.84 13.75 -8.41
C LEU A 376 3.44 14.97 -7.57
N GLU A 377 2.40 15.71 -8.04
CA GLU A 377 1.82 16.87 -7.34
C GLU A 377 0.33 16.98 -7.70
N PHE A 378 -0.48 17.46 -6.75
CA PHE A 378 -1.92 17.56 -6.90
C PHE A 378 -2.46 18.80 -6.20
N PRO A 379 -3.46 19.48 -6.79
CA PRO A 379 -4.13 20.60 -6.13
C PRO A 379 -4.64 20.27 -4.73
N PHE A 380 -5.26 19.10 -4.55
CA PHE A 380 -5.82 18.66 -3.27
C PHE A 380 -5.34 17.26 -2.91
N VAL A 381 -4.74 17.13 -1.72
CA VAL A 381 -4.21 15.87 -1.22
C VAL A 381 -4.89 15.50 0.08
N PHE A 382 -5.40 14.28 0.14
CA PHE A 382 -5.89 13.62 1.34
C PHE A 382 -4.86 12.59 1.79
N VAL A 383 -4.39 12.68 3.04
CA VAL A 383 -3.51 11.70 3.66
C VAL A 383 -4.33 10.93 4.68
N CYS A 384 -4.68 9.69 4.36
CA CYS A 384 -5.64 8.89 5.12
C CYS A 384 -4.98 7.82 5.98
N GLY A 385 -5.68 7.44 7.08
CA GLY A 385 -5.22 6.41 7.98
C GLY A 385 -4.04 6.84 8.85
N LEU A 386 -4.01 8.11 9.28
CA LEU A 386 -2.97 8.66 10.15
C LEU A 386 -3.12 8.17 11.59
N SER A 387 -2.98 6.86 11.78
CA SER A 387 -3.10 6.21 13.08
C SER A 387 -1.79 5.55 13.50
N GLU A 388 -1.48 5.63 14.80
CA GLU A 388 -0.27 5.08 15.39
C GLU A 388 -0.18 3.55 15.16
N GLY A 389 0.95 3.13 14.57
CA GLY A 389 1.17 1.74 14.19
C GLY A 389 0.78 1.40 12.76
N ILE A 390 -0.02 2.25 12.10
CA ILE A 390 -0.31 2.20 10.66
C ILE A 390 0.62 3.20 9.96
N PHE A 391 0.54 4.46 10.36
CA PHE A 391 1.43 5.51 9.93
C PHE A 391 1.77 6.44 11.11
N PRO A 392 2.98 6.30 11.70
CA PRO A 392 4.12 5.46 11.28
C PRO A 392 3.86 3.96 11.41
N SER A 393 4.46 3.17 10.51
CA SER A 393 4.36 1.72 10.53
C SER A 393 5.05 1.12 11.77
N HIS A 394 4.29 0.35 12.56
CA HIS A 394 4.83 -0.34 13.73
C HIS A 394 5.99 -1.28 13.36
N ARG A 395 5.89 -1.94 12.22
CA ARG A 395 6.93 -2.83 11.71
C ARG A 395 8.24 -2.07 11.43
N THR A 396 8.17 -0.95 10.70
CA THR A 396 9.34 -0.13 10.37
C THR A 396 10.04 0.35 11.64
N ILE A 397 9.26 0.85 12.62
CA ILE A 397 9.82 1.31 13.90
C ILE A 397 10.43 0.15 14.69
N ARG A 398 9.77 -1.02 14.76
CA ARG A 398 10.30 -2.18 15.47
C ARG A 398 11.61 -2.69 14.87
N GLU A 399 11.73 -2.74 13.55
CA GLU A 399 12.89 -3.25 12.84
C GLU A 399 14.06 -2.26 12.88
N ARG A 400 13.79 -0.95 12.76
CA ARG A 400 14.81 0.10 12.57
C ARG A 400 14.89 1.14 13.68
N ARG A 401 14.02 1.05 14.68
CA ARG A 401 13.96 1.96 15.84
C ARG A 401 13.88 3.44 15.41
N LYS A 402 14.72 4.30 15.99
CA LYS A 402 14.77 5.74 15.68
C LYS A 402 14.98 6.04 14.19
N ARG A 403 15.83 5.26 13.51
CA ARG A 403 16.04 5.43 12.07
C ARG A 403 14.77 5.13 11.26
N GLY A 404 14.01 4.12 11.67
CA GLY A 404 12.71 3.81 11.07
C GLY A 404 11.67 4.91 11.29
N GLU A 405 11.67 5.54 12.47
CA GLU A 405 10.79 6.67 12.75
C GLU A 405 11.14 7.89 11.88
N GLU A 406 12.43 8.20 11.70
CA GLU A 406 12.87 9.26 10.81
C GLU A 406 12.53 8.98 9.34
N GLU A 407 12.60 7.72 8.89
CA GLU A 407 12.17 7.31 7.55
C GLU A 407 10.66 7.49 7.35
N GLU A 408 9.82 7.05 8.30
CA GLU A 408 8.38 7.25 8.26
C GLU A 408 8.01 8.75 8.32
N ARG A 409 8.78 9.57 9.05
CA ARG A 409 8.57 11.02 9.09
C ARG A 409 8.92 11.68 7.74
N ARG A 410 9.99 11.22 7.07
CA ARG A 410 10.27 11.64 5.69
C ARG A 410 9.13 11.25 4.73
N LEU A 411 8.54 10.09 4.95
CA LEU A 411 7.38 9.67 4.16
C LEU A 411 6.17 10.60 4.40
N MET A 412 5.91 11.02 5.65
CA MET A 412 4.88 12.01 5.96
C MET A 412 5.19 13.37 5.33
N TYR A 413 6.44 13.82 5.40
CA TYR A 413 6.89 15.04 4.73
C TYR A 413 6.66 14.98 3.20
N VAL A 414 6.97 13.84 2.57
CA VAL A 414 6.70 13.62 1.15
C VAL A 414 5.19 13.72 0.88
N ALA A 415 4.35 13.07 1.68
CA ALA A 415 2.90 13.11 1.50
C ALA A 415 2.35 14.54 1.55
N VAL A 416 2.74 15.31 2.56
CA VAL A 416 2.33 16.72 2.75
C VAL A 416 2.78 17.59 1.57
N THR A 417 4.02 17.44 1.13
CA THR A 417 4.59 18.23 0.03
C THR A 417 4.09 17.85 -1.37
N ARG A 418 3.16 16.86 -1.48
CA ARG A 418 2.44 16.61 -2.75
C ARG A 418 1.30 17.58 -2.98
N ALA A 419 0.82 18.26 -1.95
CA ALA A 419 -0.29 19.20 -2.03
C ALA A 419 0.16 20.57 -2.56
N GLU A 420 -0.63 21.12 -3.48
CA GLU A 420 -0.45 22.48 -3.99
C GLU A 420 -1.29 23.48 -3.21
N LYS A 421 -2.62 23.25 -3.12
CA LYS A 421 -3.64 24.20 -2.62
C LYS A 421 -4.27 23.76 -1.31
N GLY A 422 -4.63 22.49 -1.19
CA GLY A 422 -5.35 21.96 -0.04
C GLY A 422 -4.76 20.64 0.47
N LEU A 423 -4.62 20.53 1.79
CA LEU A 423 -4.16 19.35 2.49
C LEU A 423 -5.18 18.91 3.51
N PHE A 424 -5.56 17.64 3.46
CA PHE A 424 -6.51 17.02 4.36
C PHE A 424 -5.84 15.81 5.02
N LEU A 425 -5.66 15.89 6.33
CA LEU A 425 -5.06 14.85 7.17
C LEU A 425 -6.21 14.12 7.86
N THR A 426 -6.34 12.81 7.68
CA THR A 426 -7.47 12.08 8.26
C THR A 426 -7.04 10.85 9.04
N GLU A 427 -7.73 10.57 10.12
CA GLU A 427 -7.57 9.37 10.93
C GLU A 427 -8.92 9.01 11.58
N SER A 428 -8.99 7.82 12.18
CA SER A 428 -10.21 7.34 12.79
C SER A 428 -9.98 6.51 14.03
N GLU A 429 -11.02 6.45 14.87
CA GLU A 429 -11.14 5.43 15.89
C GLU A 429 -11.23 4.04 15.25
N GLY A 430 -11.10 3.00 16.04
CA GLY A 430 -11.23 1.63 15.64
C GLY A 430 -10.21 0.72 16.32
N TYR A 431 -10.06 -0.47 15.79
CA TYR A 431 -9.19 -1.48 16.37
C TYR A 431 -8.02 -1.78 15.44
N ASN A 432 -6.82 -1.75 15.99
CA ASN A 432 -5.60 -2.16 15.28
C ASN A 432 -5.35 -3.65 15.59
N SER A 433 -5.59 -4.51 14.60
CA SER A 433 -5.44 -5.96 14.74
C SER A 433 -3.98 -6.41 14.96
N GLU A 434 -3.00 -5.68 14.43
CA GLU A 434 -1.59 -6.00 14.65
C GLU A 434 -1.14 -5.76 16.10
N LYS A 435 -1.65 -4.69 16.71
CA LYS A 435 -1.32 -4.32 18.09
C LYS A 435 -2.30 -4.92 19.12
N ASN A 436 -3.40 -5.52 18.68
CA ASN A 436 -4.48 -5.99 19.53
C ASN A 436 -4.96 -4.88 20.50
N SER A 437 -5.12 -3.66 19.99
CA SER A 437 -5.46 -2.46 20.77
C SER A 437 -6.30 -1.48 19.95
N ASN A 438 -6.94 -0.54 20.65
CA ASN A 438 -7.61 0.57 19.96
C ASN A 438 -6.60 1.40 19.15
N LYS A 439 -7.06 1.98 18.06
CA LYS A 439 -6.30 2.95 17.28
C LYS A 439 -6.14 4.24 18.06
N PHE A 440 -5.02 4.90 17.83
CA PHE A 440 -4.73 6.24 18.32
C PHE A 440 -4.25 7.10 17.15
N PRO A 441 -4.50 8.41 17.17
CA PRO A 441 -3.94 9.32 16.16
C PRO A 441 -2.43 9.18 16.03
N SER A 442 -1.92 9.38 14.84
CA SER A 442 -0.49 9.34 14.52
C SER A 442 0.30 10.35 15.34
N ARG A 443 1.49 9.97 15.83
CA ARG A 443 2.41 10.91 16.47
C ARG A 443 2.78 12.08 15.55
N PHE A 444 2.78 11.90 14.24
CA PHE A 444 3.08 12.96 13.28
C PHE A 444 2.05 14.09 13.30
N LEU A 445 0.81 13.84 13.70
CA LEU A 445 -0.18 14.89 13.90
C LEU A 445 0.15 15.79 15.09
N HIS A 446 0.87 15.25 16.10
CA HIS A 446 1.31 16.00 17.28
C HIS A 446 2.60 16.77 17.06
N GLU A 447 3.36 16.42 16.04
CA GLU A 447 4.55 17.13 15.63
C GLU A 447 4.22 18.40 14.84
N ILE A 448 2.95 18.55 14.43
CA ILE A 448 2.49 19.78 13.77
C ILE A 448 2.30 20.88 14.82
N LYS A 449 2.93 22.04 14.62
CA LYS A 449 2.80 23.19 15.51
C LYS A 449 1.35 23.65 15.63
N ASP A 450 0.98 24.06 16.84
CA ASP A 450 -0.37 24.52 17.13
C ASP A 450 -0.80 25.66 16.20
N GLY A 451 -2.07 25.60 15.79
CA GLY A 451 -2.69 26.61 14.93
C GLY A 451 -2.39 26.52 13.44
N LEU A 452 -1.54 25.57 12.99
CA LEU A 452 -1.29 25.33 11.56
C LEU A 452 -2.39 24.54 10.89
N VAL A 453 -3.14 23.73 11.65
CA VAL A 453 -4.18 22.82 11.14
C VAL A 453 -5.50 23.11 11.85
N GLU A 454 -6.58 23.17 11.09
CA GLU A 454 -7.94 23.26 11.65
C GLU A 454 -8.49 21.86 11.88
N ILE A 455 -8.84 21.56 13.15
CA ILE A 455 -9.37 20.25 13.54
C ILE A 455 -10.87 20.19 13.31
N LYS A 456 -11.33 19.12 12.65
CA LYS A 456 -12.74 18.79 12.42
C LYS A 456 -13.03 17.41 13.01
N GLY A 457 -14.24 17.23 13.56
CA GLY A 457 -14.65 16.01 14.28
C GLY A 457 -14.45 16.15 15.79
N ASP A 458 -15.05 15.22 16.52
CA ASP A 458 -15.11 15.27 18.00
C ASP A 458 -14.06 14.31 18.59
N LEU A 459 -12.90 14.85 18.99
CA LEU A 459 -11.97 14.13 19.85
C LEU A 459 -12.52 14.00 21.26
N THR A 460 -12.58 12.79 21.82
CA THR A 460 -12.97 12.59 23.21
C THR A 460 -11.89 13.13 24.16
N LYS A 461 -12.30 13.50 25.41
CA LYS A 461 -11.36 13.92 26.45
C LYS A 461 -10.29 12.87 26.76
N GLU A 462 -10.64 11.59 26.63
CA GLU A 462 -9.72 10.47 26.87
C GLU A 462 -8.65 10.37 25.78
N GLN A 463 -9.03 10.60 24.53
CA GLN A 463 -8.11 10.68 23.39
C GLN A 463 -7.18 11.87 23.53
N LEU A 464 -7.67 13.04 23.90
CA LEU A 464 -6.86 14.21 24.20
C LEU A 464 -5.86 13.97 25.35
N ASN A 465 -6.27 13.30 26.44
CA ASN A 465 -5.40 12.98 27.57
C ASN A 465 -4.33 11.93 27.20
N THR A 466 -4.66 10.96 26.38
CA THR A 466 -3.69 9.96 25.89
C THR A 466 -2.64 10.61 25.00
N LEU A 467 -3.05 11.59 24.20
CA LEU A 467 -2.21 12.48 23.41
C LEU A 467 -1.14 13.18 24.27
N PHE A 468 -1.57 13.85 25.35
CA PHE A 468 -0.66 14.53 26.30
C PHE A 468 0.31 13.56 26.97
N THR A 469 -0.13 12.34 27.29
CA THR A 469 0.71 11.34 27.99
C THR A 469 1.80 10.77 27.10
N LEU A 470 1.57 10.66 25.78
CA LEU A 470 2.58 10.20 24.80
C LEU A 470 3.66 11.27 24.60
N ILE A 471 3.29 12.56 24.57
CA ILE A 471 4.24 13.68 24.46
C ILE A 471 5.17 13.71 25.67
N CYS A 472 4.62 13.61 26.91
CA CYS A 472 5.43 13.66 28.13
C CYS A 472 6.35 12.44 28.34
N ARG A 473 6.13 11.31 27.66
CA ARG A 473 7.02 10.13 27.74
C ARG A 473 8.24 10.22 26.83
N HIS A 474 8.22 11.07 25.80
CA HIS A 474 9.37 11.26 24.92
C HIS A 474 10.40 12.29 25.42
N GLU A 475 10.06 13.11 26.42
CA GLU A 475 11.03 14.01 27.09
C GLU A 475 11.86 13.32 28.18
N ILE A 476 11.61 12.03 28.48
CA ILE A 476 12.25 11.29 29.59
C ILE A 476 13.04 10.04 29.10
N LEU A 477 13.24 9.85 27.81
CA LEU A 477 14.12 8.81 27.25
C LEU A 477 15.07 9.41 26.21
#